data_54e5613518554bb74549c5a27a33a9eb
#
_entry.id   54e5613518554bb74549c5a27a33a9eb
#
_cell.length_a   1.000
_cell.length_b   1.000
_cell.length_c   1.000
_cell.angle_alpha   90.00
_cell.angle_beta   90.00
_cell.angle_gamma   90.00
#
_symmetry.space_group_name_H-M   'P 1'
#
loop_
_entity.id
_entity.type
_entity.pdbx_description
1 polymer ?
#
loop_
_entity_poly.entity_id
_entity_poly.type
_entity_poly.pdbx_seq_one_letter_code
_entity_poly.pdbx_strand_id
1 'polypeptide(L)' 'MYKKKLIQKLQQLIDKLPPCIKREHVMQDLIDLKLSKTDYHFITLKDKYKDEE' A
#
# COMPACT_ATOMS: atom_id res chain seq x y z
N MET A 1 -3.16 -3.39 12.48
CA MET A 1 -3.69 -3.54 11.11
C MET A 1 -3.12 -4.81 10.49
N TYR A 2 -3.97 -5.63 9.90
CA TYR A 2 -3.54 -6.85 9.25
C TYR A 2 -3.10 -6.57 7.82
N LYS A 3 -2.19 -7.41 7.31
CA LYS A 3 -1.66 -7.26 5.95
C LYS A 3 -2.77 -7.18 4.91
N LYS A 4 -3.80 -8.01 5.05
CA LYS A 4 -4.93 -8.04 4.13
C LYS A 4 -5.67 -6.69 4.11
N LYS A 5 -5.87 -6.07 5.26
CA LYS A 5 -6.52 -4.76 5.34
C LYS A 5 -5.66 -3.68 4.69
N LEU A 6 -4.35 -3.76 4.86
CA LEU A 6 -3.45 -2.81 4.22
C LEU A 6 -3.50 -2.94 2.70
N ILE A 7 -3.53 -4.16 2.18
CA ILE A 7 -3.69 -4.38 0.74
C ILE A 7 -4.97 -3.74 0.23
N GLN A 8 -6.09 -3.94 0.93
CA GLN A 8 -7.36 -3.33 0.55
C GLN A 8 -7.29 -1.82 0.58
N LYS A 9 -6.63 -1.25 1.59
CA LYS A 9 -6.49 0.20 1.71
C LYS A 9 -5.70 0.77 0.53
N LEU A 10 -4.60 0.12 0.16
CA LEU A 10 -3.80 0.58 -0.98
C LEU A 10 -4.59 0.49 -2.28
N GLN A 11 -5.36 -0.57 -2.48
CA GLN A 11 -6.21 -0.70 -3.66
C GLN A 11 -7.25 0.42 -3.73
N GLN A 12 -7.85 0.78 -2.60
CA GLN A 12 -8.80 1.88 -2.53
C GLN A 12 -8.14 3.22 -2.86
N LEU A 13 -6.92 3.44 -2.37
CA LEU A 13 -6.17 4.64 -2.69
C LEU A 13 -5.88 4.74 -4.19
N ILE A 14 -5.48 3.63 -4.80
CA ILE A 14 -5.23 3.59 -6.24
C ILE A 14 -6.48 3.97 -7.02
N ASP A 15 -7.64 3.47 -6.60
CA ASP A 15 -8.91 3.76 -7.25
C ASP A 15 -9.31 5.23 -7.13
N LYS A 16 -8.91 5.88 -6.03
CA LYS A 16 -9.25 7.28 -5.78
C LYS A 16 -8.26 8.26 -6.40
N LEU A 17 -7.03 7.84 -6.62
CA LEU A 17 -6.01 8.74 -7.13
C LEU A 17 -6.10 8.89 -8.64
N PRO A 18 -5.83 10.12 -9.15
CA PRO A 18 -5.72 10.31 -10.60
C PRO A 18 -4.46 9.62 -11.14
N PRO A 19 -4.36 9.37 -12.45
CA PRO A 19 -3.17 8.77 -13.04
C PRO A 19 -1.99 9.75 -12.97
N CYS A 20 -1.17 9.61 -11.93
CA CYS A 20 -0.01 10.46 -11.65
C CYS A 20 1.08 9.63 -10.98
N ILE A 21 2.22 10.28 -10.73
CA ILE A 21 3.37 9.61 -10.11
C ILE A 21 3.02 9.02 -8.75
N LYS A 22 2.22 9.73 -7.96
CA LYS A 22 1.81 9.24 -6.64
C LYS A 22 1.04 7.92 -6.77
N ARG A 23 0.15 7.82 -7.75
CA ARG A 23 -0.59 6.56 -7.97
C ARG A 23 0.36 5.43 -8.33
N GLU A 24 1.34 5.70 -9.17
CA GLU A 24 2.34 4.69 -9.53
C GLU A 24 3.13 4.22 -8.32
N HIS A 25 3.50 5.13 -7.42
CA HIS A 25 4.20 4.77 -6.20
C HIS A 25 3.35 3.87 -5.30
N VAL A 26 2.06 4.20 -5.16
CA VAL A 26 1.15 3.36 -4.36
C VAL A 26 0.98 1.99 -5.01
N MET A 27 0.87 1.93 -6.33
CA MET A 27 0.78 0.66 -7.05
C MET A 27 2.03 -0.19 -6.82
N GLN A 28 3.21 0.41 -6.87
CA GLN A 28 4.45 -0.31 -6.64
C GLN A 28 4.52 -0.82 -5.19
N ASP A 29 4.10 0.01 -4.24
CA ASP A 29 4.05 -0.42 -2.84
C ASP A 29 3.11 -1.61 -2.65
N LEU A 30 1.97 -1.60 -3.34
CA LEU A 30 1.03 -2.72 -3.27
C LEU A 30 1.63 -3.99 -3.84
N ILE A 31 2.31 -3.90 -4.96
CA ILE A 31 2.98 -5.04 -5.57
C ILE A 31 4.05 -5.59 -4.62
N ASP A 32 4.88 -4.71 -4.06
CA ASP A 32 5.93 -5.12 -3.12
C ASP A 32 5.33 -5.82 -1.90
N LEU A 33 4.21 -5.30 -1.39
CA LEU A 33 3.55 -5.91 -0.25
C LEU A 33 3.03 -7.30 -0.56
N LYS A 34 2.44 -7.50 -1.75
CA LYS A 34 1.91 -8.79 -2.15
C LYS A 34 3.01 -9.82 -2.38
N LEU A 35 4.14 -9.41 -2.90
CA LEU A 35 5.25 -10.30 -3.23
C LEU A 35 6.22 -10.52 -2.07
N SER A 36 6.11 -9.73 -1.02
CA SER A 36 7.02 -9.82 0.11
C SER A 36 6.84 -11.14 0.85
N LYS A 37 7.95 -11.81 1.14
CA LYS A 37 7.97 -13.04 1.94
C LYS A 37 8.26 -12.76 3.41
N THR A 38 8.56 -11.50 3.77
CA THR A 38 8.86 -11.09 5.13
C THR A 38 7.87 -10.02 5.57
N ASP A 39 7.83 -9.73 6.88
CA ASP A 39 6.97 -8.69 7.40
C ASP A 39 7.57 -7.29 7.27
N TYR A 40 8.76 -7.17 6.73
CA TYR A 40 9.45 -5.89 6.61
C TYR A 40 8.62 -4.87 5.81
N HIS A 41 8.16 -5.26 4.61
CA HIS A 41 7.36 -4.36 3.77
C HIS A 41 6.02 -4.03 4.44
N PHE A 42 5.40 -5.01 5.09
CA PHE A 42 4.15 -4.78 5.78
C PHE A 42 4.32 -3.73 6.90
N ILE A 43 5.36 -3.90 7.72
CA ILE A 43 5.60 -2.98 8.85
C ILE A 43 5.90 -1.58 8.33
N THR A 44 6.76 -1.48 7.32
CA THR A 44 7.16 -0.19 6.72
C THR A 44 5.97 0.51 6.08
N LEU A 45 5.18 -0.21 5.29
CA LEU A 45 4.04 0.38 4.59
C LEU A 45 2.89 0.69 5.54
N LYS A 46 2.68 -0.13 6.56
CA LYS A 46 1.69 0.15 7.58
C LYS A 46 1.95 1.50 8.25
N ASP A 47 3.21 1.77 8.58
CA ASP A 47 3.59 3.03 9.19
C ASP A 47 3.46 4.18 8.21
N LYS A 48 3.88 3.97 6.96
CA LYS A 48 3.82 5.00 5.91
C LYS A 48 2.39 5.45 5.63
N TYR A 49 1.44 4.53 5.64
CA TYR A 49 0.05 4.83 5.26
C TYR A 49 -0.90 4.95 6.45
N LYS A 50 -0.40 4.98 7.66
CA LYS A 50 -1.29 5.02 8.83
C LYS A 50 -2.16 6.29 8.88
N ASP A 51 -1.68 7.38 8.31
CA ASP A 51 -2.39 8.66 8.31
C ASP A 51 -3.28 8.87 7.08
N GLU A 52 -3.38 7.86 6.20
CA GLU A 52 -4.14 7.92 4.96
C GLU A 52 -5.55 7.34 5.12
N GLU A 53 -6.17 7.55 6.25
CA GLU A 53 -7.51 7.04 6.49
C GLU A 53 -8.60 7.97 6.05
#